data_8c4ba03cac9a8d13ea02f305cc91aacc
#
_entry.id   8c4ba03cac9a8d13ea02f305cc91aacc
#
_cell.length_a   1.000
_cell.length_b   1.000
_cell.length_c   1.000
_cell.angle_alpha   90.00
_cell.angle_beta   90.00
_cell.angle_gamma   90.00
#
_symmetry.space_group_name_H-M   'P 1'
#
loop_
_entity.id
_entity.type
_entity.pdbx_description
1 polymer ?
#
loop_
_entity_poly.entity_id
_entity_poly.type
_entity_poly.pdbx_seq_one_letter_code
_entity_poly.pdbx_strand_id
1 'polypeptide(L)'
;MIERNTNPRVAVIGGGISGLAAAHRLSNLGLAVTLVEKSEQLGGKVVTERVDGFVIEGGPDSFVAAKRTVIELATELGIADRIISSRPEHPGSYVWSRGRIHRLPAGLLLMAPSRLGPLFASSLLSWRGKVRAAAELLIPRRQPDGDESLESFVVRRLGREVLDRIAEPLIAGIHAAEPASMSLEASFPRFLEMERDHRSLILAARALSKKADTSVSHFASFRRGMGELTTALIGSLHRIDQRLRVTVDRISKRSPELLLDLSDGTQLEAQGIVLATPARAAAALLGEIAPNAREAIAGIRQVSTTAVTLAYRSEEIPVLKGSGFVVPAAEGRRLMGVSYLSQKWDGRVPSEQFVLLRAFLRRDATNGEEPTTVARDELADSVGIRAQPVLEKIHHWEGGLHQYALGHRDRVARAEDGLRKFPGIVLAGAAFYGIGLNECIASGQRAADRIAETVRTPARTMVGH
;
A
#
# COMPACT_ATOMS: atom_id res chain seq x y z
N MET A 1 33.12 35.94 -11.63
CA MET A 1 31.70 35.82 -11.29
C MET A 1 31.33 34.36 -11.40
N ILE A 2 31.13 33.69 -10.30
CA ILE A 2 30.63 32.29 -10.30
C ILE A 2 29.15 32.42 -10.69
N GLU A 3 28.78 31.91 -11.87
CA GLU A 3 27.40 31.76 -12.27
C GLU A 3 26.68 30.97 -11.14
N ARG A 4 25.83 31.67 -10.37
CA ARG A 4 24.93 31.00 -9.44
C ARG A 4 24.05 30.09 -10.30
N ASN A 5 24.19 28.80 -10.09
CA ASN A 5 23.32 27.79 -10.71
C ASN A 5 21.86 28.22 -10.42
N THR A 6 21.18 28.74 -11.48
CA THR A 6 19.89 29.43 -11.35
C THR A 6 18.71 28.46 -11.23
N ASN A 7 18.97 27.15 -11.21
CA ASN A 7 17.92 26.16 -11.06
C ASN A 7 17.33 26.14 -9.64
N PRO A 8 16.01 26.27 -9.50
CA PRO A 8 15.36 26.22 -8.18
C PRO A 8 15.74 24.95 -7.43
N ARG A 9 16.05 25.10 -6.13
CA ARG A 9 16.44 23.98 -5.25
C ARG A 9 15.22 23.41 -4.56
N VAL A 10 15.05 22.10 -4.63
CA VAL A 10 13.95 21.38 -4.00
C VAL A 10 14.50 20.27 -3.09
N ALA A 11 14.00 20.22 -1.85
CA ALA A 11 14.29 19.13 -0.94
C ALA A 11 13.17 18.07 -1.00
N VAL A 12 13.53 16.81 -1.14
CA VAL A 12 12.61 15.67 -0.97
C VAL A 12 12.99 14.97 0.33
N ILE A 13 12.06 14.91 1.28
CA ILE A 13 12.29 14.31 2.60
C ILE A 13 11.59 12.95 2.65
N GLY A 14 12.41 11.89 2.75
CA GLY A 14 11.98 10.49 2.72
C GLY A 14 12.28 9.80 1.39
N GLY A 15 13.15 8.79 1.44
CA GLY A 15 13.63 7.99 0.28
C GLY A 15 12.77 6.75 -0.01
N GLY A 16 11.52 6.68 0.46
CA GLY A 16 10.56 5.64 0.06
C GLY A 16 10.08 5.83 -1.37
N ILE A 17 9.27 4.89 -1.89
CA ILE A 17 8.82 4.89 -3.30
C ILE A 17 8.18 6.21 -3.75
N SER A 18 7.45 6.92 -2.88
CA SER A 18 6.85 8.22 -3.20
C SER A 18 7.89 9.33 -3.33
N GLY A 19 8.87 9.37 -2.42
CA GLY A 19 9.96 10.33 -2.50
C GLY A 19 10.87 10.07 -3.68
N LEU A 20 11.19 8.81 -3.98
CA LEU A 20 11.95 8.42 -5.17
C LEU A 20 11.24 8.86 -6.46
N ALA A 21 9.93 8.62 -6.57
CA ALA A 21 9.13 9.05 -7.72
C ALA A 21 9.07 10.59 -7.83
N ALA A 22 8.99 11.31 -6.71
CA ALA A 22 9.05 12.76 -6.69
C ALA A 22 10.42 13.29 -7.12
N ALA A 23 11.51 12.73 -6.58
CA ALA A 23 12.87 13.12 -6.91
C ALA A 23 13.19 12.86 -8.40
N HIS A 24 12.79 11.71 -8.93
CA HIS A 24 12.90 11.39 -10.34
C HIS A 24 12.16 12.40 -11.23
N ARG A 25 10.90 12.68 -10.92
CA ARG A 25 10.07 13.65 -11.66
C ARG A 25 10.65 15.05 -11.63
N LEU A 26 11.08 15.55 -10.46
CA LEU A 26 11.71 16.86 -10.29
C LEU A 26 13.03 16.98 -11.08
N SER A 27 13.86 15.92 -11.04
CA SER A 27 15.11 15.86 -11.81
C SER A 27 14.84 15.92 -13.31
N ASN A 28 13.84 15.19 -13.81
CA ASN A 28 13.44 15.23 -15.22
C ASN A 28 12.84 16.59 -15.63
N LEU A 29 12.29 17.33 -14.69
CA LEU A 29 11.85 18.71 -14.90
C LEU A 29 13.02 19.71 -14.84
N GLY A 30 14.27 19.28 -14.63
CA GLY A 30 15.47 20.12 -14.63
C GLY A 30 15.69 20.93 -13.34
N LEU A 31 15.08 20.52 -12.21
CA LEU A 31 15.26 21.19 -10.93
C LEU A 31 16.49 20.62 -10.19
N ALA A 32 17.11 21.43 -9.32
CA ALA A 32 18.16 20.97 -8.43
C ALA A 32 17.51 20.27 -7.22
N VAL A 33 17.74 18.96 -7.07
CA VAL A 33 17.08 18.13 -6.05
C VAL A 33 18.08 17.63 -5.03
N THR A 34 17.74 17.76 -3.75
CA THR A 34 18.38 17.05 -2.63
C THR A 34 17.38 16.09 -2.01
N LEU A 35 17.70 14.79 -2.00
CA LEU A 35 16.92 13.74 -1.35
C LEU A 35 17.54 13.43 0.01
N VAL A 36 16.76 13.57 1.09
CA VAL A 36 17.19 13.30 2.47
C VAL A 36 16.47 12.06 2.99
N GLU A 37 17.23 11.05 3.42
CA GLU A 37 16.71 9.78 3.96
C GLU A 37 17.46 9.39 5.25
N LYS A 38 16.69 9.02 6.28
CA LYS A 38 17.22 8.62 7.59
C LYS A 38 17.96 7.26 7.57
N SER A 39 17.56 6.39 6.64
CA SER A 39 18.13 5.05 6.51
C SER A 39 19.41 5.09 5.67
N GLU A 40 20.19 4.03 5.75
CA GLU A 40 21.36 3.83 4.87
C GLU A 40 20.99 3.42 3.45
N GLN A 41 19.73 3.02 3.22
CA GLN A 41 19.24 2.55 1.93
C GLN A 41 17.97 3.27 1.52
N LEU A 42 17.85 3.54 0.23
CA LEU A 42 16.63 4.05 -0.41
C LEU A 42 15.68 2.90 -0.75
N GLY A 43 14.40 3.22 -0.99
CA GLY A 43 13.35 2.25 -1.35
C GLY A 43 12.28 2.12 -0.27
N GLY A 44 12.59 2.47 0.96
CA GLY A 44 11.66 2.39 2.09
C GLY A 44 11.17 0.96 2.30
N LYS A 45 9.84 0.73 2.18
CA LYS A 45 9.24 -0.60 2.37
C LYS A 45 9.30 -1.52 1.13
N VAL A 46 9.72 -1.01 -0.01
CA VAL A 46 9.90 -1.83 -1.23
C VAL A 46 11.29 -2.44 -1.18
N VAL A 47 11.38 -3.55 -0.46
CA VAL A 47 12.63 -4.28 -0.21
C VAL A 47 12.50 -5.68 -0.78
N THR A 48 13.47 -6.08 -1.58
CA THR A 48 13.66 -7.46 -2.06
C THR A 48 15.03 -7.95 -1.65
N GLU A 49 15.08 -9.01 -0.87
CA GLU A 49 16.31 -9.71 -0.52
C GLU A 49 16.51 -10.94 -1.41
N ARG A 50 17.78 -11.31 -1.64
CA ARG A 50 18.14 -12.53 -2.37
C ARG A 50 19.09 -13.32 -1.53
N VAL A 51 18.65 -14.55 -1.18
CA VAL A 51 19.40 -15.46 -0.33
C VAL A 51 19.32 -16.85 -0.96
N ASP A 52 20.45 -17.44 -1.29
CA ASP A 52 20.55 -18.80 -1.84
C ASP A 52 19.61 -19.10 -3.02
N GLY A 53 19.42 -18.11 -3.88
CA GLY A 53 18.51 -18.20 -5.05
C GLY A 53 17.04 -17.92 -4.76
N PHE A 54 16.64 -17.75 -3.49
CA PHE A 54 15.31 -17.30 -3.11
C PHE A 54 15.18 -15.78 -3.31
N VAL A 55 14.01 -15.33 -3.77
CA VAL A 55 13.64 -13.92 -3.89
C VAL A 55 12.59 -13.61 -2.84
N ILE A 56 12.98 -12.84 -1.83
CA ILE A 56 12.21 -12.59 -0.61
C ILE A 56 11.75 -11.13 -0.60
N GLU A 57 10.43 -10.94 -0.55
CA GLU A 57 9.86 -9.60 -0.46
C GLU A 57 9.69 -9.17 1.01
N GLY A 58 10.36 -8.12 1.41
CA GLY A 58 10.20 -7.53 2.73
C GLY A 58 8.94 -6.67 2.89
N GLY A 59 8.45 -6.11 1.78
CA GLY A 59 7.25 -5.26 1.73
C GLY A 59 6.19 -5.78 0.75
N PRO A 60 5.70 -4.96 -0.18
CA PRO A 60 4.74 -5.40 -1.19
C PRO A 60 5.37 -6.41 -2.14
N ASP A 61 4.64 -7.47 -2.49
CA ASP A 61 5.06 -8.48 -3.47
C ASP A 61 4.48 -8.22 -4.86
N SER A 62 3.59 -7.24 -4.98
CA SER A 62 2.82 -6.99 -6.19
C SER A 62 2.18 -5.61 -6.22
N PHE A 63 1.68 -5.24 -7.39
CA PHE A 63 0.85 -4.06 -7.61
C PHE A 63 -0.39 -4.40 -8.44
N VAL A 64 -1.40 -3.52 -8.40
CA VAL A 64 -2.64 -3.68 -9.19
C VAL A 64 -2.36 -3.27 -10.64
N ALA A 65 -2.39 -4.23 -11.57
CA ALA A 65 -2.03 -4.03 -12.98
C ALA A 65 -3.02 -3.10 -13.72
N ALA A 66 -4.29 -3.09 -13.32
CA ALA A 66 -5.30 -2.20 -13.92
C ALA A 66 -5.03 -0.70 -13.69
N LYS A 67 -4.23 -0.35 -12.66
CA LYS A 67 -3.74 1.01 -12.42
C LYS A 67 -2.38 1.16 -13.09
N ARG A 68 -2.30 1.98 -14.11
CA ARG A 68 -1.17 2.02 -15.03
C ARG A 68 0.11 2.68 -14.50
N THR A 69 0.04 3.41 -13.37
CA THR A 69 1.14 4.26 -12.88
C THR A 69 2.48 3.51 -12.71
N VAL A 70 2.47 2.29 -12.13
CA VAL A 70 3.69 1.47 -12.00
C VAL A 70 4.21 1.05 -13.37
N ILE A 71 3.31 0.66 -14.29
CA ILE A 71 3.67 0.22 -15.64
C ILE A 71 4.25 1.37 -16.46
N GLU A 72 3.65 2.56 -16.37
CA GLU A 72 4.13 3.77 -17.04
C GLU A 72 5.50 4.18 -16.54
N LEU A 73 5.70 4.18 -15.23
CA LEU A 73 7.01 4.45 -14.63
C LEU A 73 8.04 3.38 -15.01
N ALA A 74 7.67 2.09 -15.03
CA ALA A 74 8.56 1.02 -15.45
C ALA A 74 8.95 1.15 -16.93
N THR A 75 8.03 1.64 -17.78
CA THR A 75 8.30 1.94 -19.19
C THR A 75 9.29 3.09 -19.32
N GLU A 76 9.10 4.18 -18.59
CA GLU A 76 10.00 5.34 -18.54
C GLU A 76 11.42 4.94 -18.10
N LEU A 77 11.50 4.01 -17.12
CA LEU A 77 12.77 3.49 -16.60
C LEU A 77 13.40 2.37 -17.46
N GLY A 78 12.75 1.94 -18.55
CA GLY A 78 13.24 0.89 -19.43
C GLY A 78 13.23 -0.51 -18.84
N ILE A 79 12.32 -0.81 -17.90
CA ILE A 79 12.20 -2.11 -17.23
C ILE A 79 10.79 -2.74 -17.34
N ALA A 80 9.96 -2.27 -18.26
CA ALA A 80 8.59 -2.79 -18.42
C ALA A 80 8.56 -4.28 -18.86
N ASP A 81 9.57 -4.74 -19.59
CA ASP A 81 9.78 -6.12 -20.00
C ASP A 81 10.03 -7.10 -18.83
N ARG A 82 10.36 -6.57 -17.66
CA ARG A 82 10.58 -7.35 -16.43
C ARG A 82 9.31 -7.58 -15.62
N ILE A 83 8.20 -6.96 -16.03
CA ILE A 83 6.91 -7.15 -15.38
C ILE A 83 6.37 -8.54 -15.71
N ILE A 84 5.92 -9.24 -14.68
CA ILE A 84 5.30 -10.57 -14.78
C ILE A 84 3.88 -10.56 -14.22
N SER A 85 3.02 -11.37 -14.80
CA SER A 85 1.68 -11.65 -14.29
C SER A 85 1.71 -12.78 -13.27
N SER A 86 0.67 -12.88 -12.43
CA SER A 86 0.52 -14.04 -11.55
C SER A 86 0.29 -15.32 -12.38
N ARG A 87 0.79 -16.44 -11.88
CA ARG A 87 0.73 -17.74 -12.54
C ARG A 87 -0.72 -18.21 -12.70
N PRO A 88 -1.18 -18.49 -13.92
CA PRO A 88 -2.56 -18.88 -14.19
C PRO A 88 -2.90 -20.30 -13.71
N GLU A 89 -1.88 -21.16 -13.48
CA GLU A 89 -2.05 -22.55 -13.03
C GLU A 89 -2.54 -22.63 -11.57
N HIS A 90 -2.32 -21.59 -10.80
CA HIS A 90 -2.71 -21.52 -9.39
C HIS A 90 -3.76 -20.43 -9.13
N PRO A 91 -4.93 -20.49 -9.79
CA PRO A 91 -5.90 -19.41 -9.71
C PRO A 91 -6.63 -19.39 -8.37
N GLY A 92 -6.88 -18.19 -7.90
CA GLY A 92 -7.81 -17.93 -6.82
C GLY A 92 -7.16 -17.82 -5.45
N SER A 93 -7.84 -17.05 -4.63
CA SER A 93 -7.58 -16.92 -3.20
C SER A 93 -8.57 -17.79 -2.43
N TYR A 94 -8.14 -18.23 -1.27
CA TYR A 94 -8.91 -19.09 -0.38
C TYR A 94 -9.13 -18.40 0.96
N VAL A 95 -10.09 -18.89 1.72
CA VAL A 95 -10.35 -18.49 3.10
C VAL A 95 -10.23 -19.72 3.98
N TRP A 96 -9.39 -19.66 4.99
CA TRP A 96 -9.38 -20.67 6.04
C TRP A 96 -10.48 -20.36 7.06
N SER A 97 -11.43 -21.24 7.21
CA SER A 97 -12.55 -21.06 8.12
C SER A 97 -13.11 -22.38 8.60
N ARG A 98 -13.50 -22.47 9.86
CA ARG A 98 -14.10 -23.68 10.45
C ARG A 98 -13.22 -24.92 10.23
N GLY A 99 -11.91 -24.81 10.46
CA GLY A 99 -10.95 -25.91 10.38
C GLY A 99 -10.61 -26.39 8.97
N ARG A 100 -10.97 -25.67 7.91
CA ARG A 100 -10.67 -26.05 6.51
C ARG A 100 -10.53 -24.86 5.58
N ILE A 101 -9.89 -25.10 4.43
CA ILE A 101 -9.73 -24.13 3.36
C ILE A 101 -10.94 -24.14 2.43
N HIS A 102 -11.55 -22.99 2.22
CA HIS A 102 -12.66 -22.76 1.30
C HIS A 102 -12.22 -21.89 0.13
N ARG A 103 -12.63 -22.24 -1.07
CA ARG A 103 -12.43 -21.39 -2.23
C ARG A 103 -13.36 -20.17 -2.15
N LEU A 104 -12.84 -18.97 -2.43
CA LEU A 104 -13.69 -17.79 -2.60
C LEU A 104 -14.67 -17.98 -3.77
N PRO A 105 -15.91 -17.50 -3.66
CA PRO A 105 -16.88 -17.57 -4.76
C PRO A 105 -16.32 -16.92 -6.02
N ALA A 106 -16.45 -17.59 -7.16
CA ALA A 106 -16.00 -17.02 -8.43
C ALA A 106 -16.79 -15.76 -8.78
N GLY A 107 -16.13 -14.77 -9.39
CA GLY A 107 -16.75 -13.52 -9.83
C GLY A 107 -16.94 -12.50 -8.70
N LEU A 108 -16.19 -12.60 -7.60
CA LEU A 108 -16.09 -11.51 -6.63
C LEU A 108 -15.23 -10.38 -7.18
N LEU A 109 -15.76 -9.18 -7.19
CA LEU A 109 -15.01 -7.94 -7.35
C LEU A 109 -14.69 -7.41 -5.94
N LEU A 110 -13.54 -7.80 -5.39
CA LEU A 110 -13.23 -7.73 -3.96
C LEU A 110 -14.28 -8.49 -3.13
N MET A 111 -15.31 -7.80 -2.61
CA MET A 111 -16.40 -8.38 -1.80
C MET A 111 -17.76 -8.40 -2.53
N ALA A 112 -17.91 -7.72 -3.67
CA ALA A 112 -19.16 -7.63 -4.41
C ALA A 112 -19.30 -8.79 -5.41
N PRO A 113 -20.32 -9.67 -5.30
CA PRO A 113 -20.50 -10.79 -6.22
C PRO A 113 -21.08 -10.29 -7.55
N SER A 114 -20.43 -10.58 -8.67
CA SER A 114 -20.97 -10.34 -9.99
C SER A 114 -21.96 -11.43 -10.44
N ARG A 115 -21.92 -12.60 -9.80
CA ARG A 115 -22.77 -13.77 -10.08
C ARG A 115 -23.29 -14.37 -8.78
N LEU A 116 -24.59 -14.60 -8.72
CA LEU A 116 -25.22 -15.22 -7.53
C LEU A 116 -25.01 -16.73 -7.47
N GLY A 117 -24.95 -17.44 -8.59
CA GLY A 117 -24.75 -18.89 -8.61
C GLY A 117 -23.53 -19.35 -7.81
N PRO A 118 -22.31 -18.86 -8.08
CA PRO A 118 -21.13 -19.19 -7.29
C PRO A 118 -21.23 -18.81 -5.81
N LEU A 119 -21.95 -17.71 -5.48
CA LEU A 119 -22.21 -17.34 -4.08
C LEU A 119 -23.07 -18.36 -3.38
N PHE A 120 -24.15 -18.83 -4.02
CA PHE A 120 -25.03 -19.88 -3.48
C PHE A 120 -24.36 -21.25 -3.38
N ALA A 121 -23.44 -21.58 -4.29
CA ALA A 121 -22.64 -22.79 -4.23
C ALA A 121 -21.53 -22.77 -3.18
N SER A 122 -21.16 -21.58 -2.66
CA SER A 122 -20.07 -21.44 -1.70
C SER A 122 -20.41 -22.04 -0.35
N SER A 123 -19.47 -22.76 0.27
CA SER A 123 -19.58 -23.27 1.64
C SER A 123 -19.14 -22.27 2.71
N LEU A 124 -18.67 -21.07 2.33
CA LEU A 124 -18.25 -20.03 3.25
C LEU A 124 -19.42 -19.41 4.03
N LEU A 125 -20.55 -19.21 3.34
CA LEU A 125 -21.71 -18.55 3.90
C LEU A 125 -22.82 -19.57 4.25
N SER A 126 -23.52 -19.30 5.33
CA SER A 126 -24.76 -20.00 5.66
C SER A 126 -25.86 -19.69 4.64
N TRP A 127 -26.93 -20.50 4.61
CA TRP A 127 -28.09 -20.22 3.76
C TRP A 127 -28.68 -18.83 4.02
N ARG A 128 -28.81 -18.47 5.29
CA ARG A 128 -29.29 -17.14 5.70
C ARG A 128 -28.38 -16.02 5.19
N GLY A 129 -27.05 -16.19 5.29
CA GLY A 129 -26.07 -15.25 4.76
C GLY A 129 -26.16 -15.08 3.24
N LYS A 130 -26.37 -16.18 2.50
CA LYS A 130 -26.54 -16.15 1.04
C LYS A 130 -27.79 -15.38 0.63
N VAL A 131 -28.93 -15.66 1.27
CA VAL A 131 -30.19 -14.93 1.02
C VAL A 131 -30.03 -13.45 1.38
N ARG A 132 -29.41 -13.16 2.54
CA ARG A 132 -29.15 -11.77 2.95
C ARG A 132 -28.28 -11.03 1.95
N ALA A 133 -27.21 -11.67 1.43
CA ALA A 133 -26.34 -11.07 0.43
C ALA A 133 -27.06 -10.86 -0.91
N ALA A 134 -27.91 -11.79 -1.34
CA ALA A 134 -28.71 -11.63 -2.56
C ALA A 134 -29.79 -10.53 -2.45
N ALA A 135 -30.33 -10.31 -1.25
CA ALA A 135 -31.28 -9.23 -0.97
C ALA A 135 -30.68 -7.82 -1.17
N GLU A 136 -29.37 -7.72 -1.38
CA GLU A 136 -28.66 -6.49 -1.76
C GLU A 136 -29.30 -5.84 -3.01
N LEU A 137 -29.80 -6.61 -3.94
CA LEU A 137 -30.51 -6.14 -5.13
C LEU A 137 -31.74 -5.28 -4.81
N LEU A 138 -32.32 -5.43 -3.65
CA LEU A 138 -33.54 -4.72 -3.21
C LEU A 138 -33.23 -3.49 -2.33
N ILE A 139 -32.01 -3.38 -1.82
CA ILE A 139 -31.64 -2.30 -0.91
C ILE A 139 -31.48 -0.98 -1.69
N PRO A 140 -32.15 0.10 -1.28
CA PRO A 140 -32.00 1.40 -1.90
C PRO A 140 -30.59 1.95 -1.68
N ARG A 141 -30.15 2.85 -2.57
CA ARG A 141 -28.92 3.61 -2.36
C ARG A 141 -29.05 4.52 -1.14
N ARG A 142 -27.96 4.64 -0.37
CA ARG A 142 -27.90 5.63 0.71
C ARG A 142 -27.75 7.02 0.09
N GLN A 143 -28.41 8.01 0.69
CA GLN A 143 -28.05 9.41 0.45
C GLN A 143 -26.72 9.71 1.13
N PRO A 144 -25.80 10.47 0.51
CA PRO A 144 -24.55 10.85 1.14
C PRO A 144 -24.82 11.66 2.41
N ASP A 145 -24.39 11.12 3.54
CA ASP A 145 -24.46 11.77 4.84
C ASP A 145 -23.16 11.45 5.57
N GLY A 146 -22.11 12.19 5.20
CA GLY A 146 -20.77 12.02 5.73
C GLY A 146 -20.08 10.72 5.32
N ASP A 147 -18.91 10.48 5.91
CA ASP A 147 -18.09 9.30 5.68
C ASP A 147 -18.72 8.05 6.33
N GLU A 148 -18.65 6.92 5.67
CA GLU A 148 -19.18 5.64 6.14
C GLU A 148 -18.05 4.65 6.38
N SER A 149 -18.12 3.88 7.48
CA SER A 149 -17.14 2.82 7.71
C SER A 149 -17.36 1.63 6.77
N LEU A 150 -16.28 0.92 6.47
CA LEU A 150 -16.36 -0.32 5.69
C LEU A 150 -17.34 -1.32 6.32
N GLU A 151 -17.33 -1.48 7.64
CA GLU A 151 -18.26 -2.36 8.36
C GLU A 151 -19.71 -1.94 8.11
N SER A 152 -20.05 -0.67 8.37
CA SER A 152 -21.40 -0.15 8.17
C SER A 152 -21.89 -0.41 6.74
N PHE A 153 -21.07 -0.08 5.77
CA PHE A 153 -21.37 -0.27 4.36
C PHE A 153 -21.62 -1.74 3.99
N VAL A 154 -20.68 -2.64 4.35
CA VAL A 154 -20.79 -4.06 3.99
C VAL A 154 -21.97 -4.71 4.70
N VAL A 155 -22.18 -4.43 6.00
CA VAL A 155 -23.32 -4.98 6.76
C VAL A 155 -24.63 -4.48 6.17
N ARG A 156 -24.74 -3.21 5.85
CA ARG A 156 -25.92 -2.61 5.23
C ARG A 156 -26.21 -3.22 3.86
N ARG A 157 -25.20 -3.38 3.02
CA ARG A 157 -25.37 -3.89 1.65
C ARG A 157 -25.46 -5.40 1.58
N LEU A 158 -24.48 -6.11 2.12
CA LEU A 158 -24.28 -7.55 1.90
C LEU A 158 -24.55 -8.42 3.15
N GLY A 159 -24.61 -7.79 4.33
CA GLY A 159 -24.85 -8.49 5.59
C GLY A 159 -23.58 -8.85 6.37
N ARG A 160 -23.76 -9.11 7.66
CA ARG A 160 -22.68 -9.38 8.63
C ARG A 160 -21.78 -10.55 8.23
N GLU A 161 -22.38 -11.65 7.79
CA GLU A 161 -21.60 -12.85 7.46
C GLU A 161 -20.67 -12.65 6.26
N VAL A 162 -21.06 -11.79 5.27
CA VAL A 162 -20.16 -11.39 4.17
C VAL A 162 -19.04 -10.51 4.69
N LEU A 163 -19.32 -9.60 5.63
CA LEU A 163 -18.26 -8.84 6.28
C LEU A 163 -17.25 -9.77 6.95
N ASP A 164 -17.71 -10.61 7.86
CA ASP A 164 -16.84 -11.40 8.73
C ASP A 164 -16.05 -12.49 7.98
N ARG A 165 -16.59 -13.05 6.88
CA ARG A 165 -15.99 -14.19 6.20
C ARG A 165 -15.36 -13.89 4.84
N ILE A 166 -15.67 -12.75 4.24
CA ILE A 166 -15.18 -12.38 2.91
C ILE A 166 -14.48 -11.02 2.95
N ALA A 167 -15.19 -9.95 3.36
CA ALA A 167 -14.67 -8.60 3.22
C ALA A 167 -13.53 -8.31 4.21
N GLU A 168 -13.73 -8.60 5.51
CA GLU A 168 -12.72 -8.37 6.55
C GLU A 168 -11.40 -9.09 6.22
N PRO A 169 -11.37 -10.43 5.99
CA PRO A 169 -10.10 -11.11 5.80
C PRO A 169 -9.36 -10.68 4.52
N LEU A 170 -10.08 -10.33 3.45
CA LEU A 170 -9.47 -9.81 2.23
C LEU A 170 -8.84 -8.42 2.44
N ILE A 171 -9.46 -7.59 3.28
CA ILE A 171 -9.03 -6.22 3.54
C ILE A 171 -7.98 -6.17 4.65
N ALA A 172 -8.12 -7.00 5.69
CA ALA A 172 -7.14 -7.09 6.77
C ALA A 172 -5.75 -7.48 6.25
N GLY A 173 -5.66 -8.39 5.28
CA GLY A 173 -4.40 -8.78 4.64
C GLY A 173 -3.70 -7.63 3.91
N ILE A 174 -4.44 -6.60 3.49
CA ILE A 174 -3.89 -5.43 2.76
C ILE A 174 -3.64 -4.26 3.72
N HIS A 175 -4.59 -3.97 4.60
CA HIS A 175 -4.61 -2.74 5.39
C HIS A 175 -4.26 -2.95 6.88
N ALA A 176 -4.30 -4.19 7.39
CA ALA A 176 -4.20 -4.51 8.81
C ALA A 176 -5.11 -3.60 9.68
N ALA A 177 -6.30 -3.29 9.17
CA ALA A 177 -7.23 -2.33 9.76
C ALA A 177 -8.53 -2.98 10.19
N GLU A 178 -9.14 -2.42 11.22
CA GLU A 178 -10.46 -2.81 11.68
C GLU A 178 -11.54 -2.18 10.79
N PRO A 179 -12.44 -2.98 10.18
CA PRO A 179 -13.50 -2.47 9.29
C PRO A 179 -14.40 -1.39 9.91
N ALA A 180 -14.62 -1.46 11.23
CA ALA A 180 -15.47 -0.52 11.96
C ALA A 180 -14.91 0.92 11.96
N SER A 181 -13.60 1.07 11.95
CA SER A 181 -12.92 2.38 11.96
C SER A 181 -12.49 2.86 10.57
N MET A 182 -12.45 1.97 9.58
CA MET A 182 -11.93 2.24 8.25
C MET A 182 -12.90 3.08 7.42
N SER A 183 -12.45 4.23 6.93
CA SER A 183 -13.18 5.06 5.96
C SER A 183 -13.32 4.36 4.62
N LEU A 184 -14.55 4.15 4.17
CA LEU A 184 -14.83 3.59 2.85
C LEU A 184 -14.42 4.57 1.74
N GLU A 185 -14.71 5.85 1.95
CA GLU A 185 -14.41 6.91 0.99
C GLU A 185 -12.91 7.06 0.74
N ALA A 186 -12.10 6.97 1.78
CA ALA A 186 -10.66 7.10 1.67
C ALA A 186 -9.98 5.82 1.14
N SER A 187 -10.51 4.64 1.50
CA SER A 187 -9.88 3.35 1.19
C SER A 187 -10.40 2.72 -0.09
N PHE A 188 -11.71 2.78 -0.32
CA PHE A 188 -12.40 2.10 -1.43
C PHE A 188 -13.49 2.96 -2.07
N PRO A 189 -13.20 4.16 -2.58
CA PRO A 189 -14.19 5.09 -3.15
C PRO A 189 -15.03 4.46 -4.26
N ARG A 190 -14.46 3.50 -4.98
CA ARG A 190 -15.13 2.77 -6.07
C ARG A 190 -16.43 2.08 -5.62
N PHE A 191 -16.54 1.63 -4.37
CA PHE A 191 -17.78 1.02 -3.89
C PHE A 191 -18.91 2.05 -3.71
N LEU A 192 -18.57 3.27 -3.29
CA LEU A 192 -19.53 4.38 -3.25
C LEU A 192 -19.98 4.78 -4.65
N GLU A 193 -19.06 4.81 -5.62
CA GLU A 193 -19.36 5.03 -7.03
C GLU A 193 -20.29 3.94 -7.57
N MET A 194 -20.00 2.67 -7.27
CA MET A 194 -20.85 1.53 -7.67
C MET A 194 -22.26 1.65 -7.11
N GLU A 195 -22.41 2.03 -5.83
CA GLU A 195 -23.72 2.25 -5.21
C GLU A 195 -24.44 3.45 -5.83
N ARG A 196 -23.73 4.56 -6.04
CA ARG A 196 -24.29 5.78 -6.64
C ARG A 196 -24.79 5.54 -8.05
N ASP A 197 -23.98 4.90 -8.89
CA ASP A 197 -24.24 4.81 -10.34
C ASP A 197 -25.16 3.64 -10.70
N HIS A 198 -25.13 2.56 -9.92
CA HIS A 198 -25.90 1.33 -10.19
C HIS A 198 -26.92 0.98 -9.11
N ARG A 199 -27.00 1.72 -8.00
CA ARG A 199 -27.83 1.41 -6.83
C ARG A 199 -27.42 0.13 -6.11
N SER A 200 -26.92 -0.88 -6.82
CA SER A 200 -26.58 -2.22 -6.33
C SER A 200 -25.15 -2.56 -6.68
N LEU A 201 -24.41 -3.08 -5.71
CA LEU A 201 -23.05 -3.58 -5.91
C LEU A 201 -23.02 -4.80 -6.84
N ILE A 202 -24.04 -5.66 -6.76
CA ILE A 202 -24.19 -6.83 -7.63
C ILE A 202 -24.40 -6.40 -9.08
N LEU A 203 -25.26 -5.42 -9.33
CA LEU A 203 -25.49 -4.90 -10.68
C LEU A 203 -24.24 -4.20 -11.22
N ALA A 204 -23.59 -3.38 -10.41
CA ALA A 204 -22.33 -2.74 -10.77
C ALA A 204 -21.24 -3.76 -11.12
N ALA A 205 -21.04 -4.78 -10.25
CA ALA A 205 -20.05 -5.83 -10.47
C ALA A 205 -20.35 -6.62 -11.77
N ARG A 206 -21.63 -6.87 -12.09
CA ARG A 206 -22.03 -7.50 -13.36
C ARG A 206 -21.69 -6.63 -14.57
N ALA A 207 -21.98 -5.34 -14.49
CA ALA A 207 -21.67 -4.39 -15.57
C ALA A 207 -20.16 -4.29 -15.82
N LEU A 208 -19.38 -4.22 -14.75
CA LEU A 208 -17.92 -4.16 -14.81
C LEU A 208 -17.30 -5.46 -15.30
N SER A 209 -17.81 -6.62 -14.86
CA SER A 209 -17.28 -7.92 -15.29
C SER A 209 -17.49 -8.21 -16.78
N LYS A 210 -18.51 -7.63 -17.41
CA LYS A 210 -18.74 -7.73 -18.86
C LYS A 210 -17.72 -6.93 -19.67
N LYS A 211 -17.15 -5.87 -19.09
CA LYS A 211 -16.16 -4.99 -19.73
C LYS A 211 -14.72 -5.38 -19.41
N ALA A 212 -14.52 -6.24 -18.41
CA ALA A 212 -13.19 -6.65 -17.98
C ALA A 212 -12.59 -7.65 -18.98
N ASP A 213 -11.38 -7.34 -19.43
CA ASP A 213 -10.54 -8.30 -20.12
C ASP A 213 -10.07 -9.35 -19.12
N THR A 214 -10.62 -10.57 -19.20
CA THR A 214 -10.30 -11.68 -18.31
C THR A 214 -8.92 -12.29 -18.57
N SER A 215 -8.24 -11.87 -19.63
CA SER A 215 -6.89 -12.34 -19.98
C SER A 215 -5.80 -11.63 -19.15
N VAL A 216 -6.11 -10.48 -18.55
CA VAL A 216 -5.14 -9.71 -17.76
C VAL A 216 -5.26 -10.04 -16.29
N SER A 217 -4.16 -10.51 -15.68
CA SER A 217 -4.09 -10.71 -14.23
C SER A 217 -4.36 -9.41 -13.47
N HIS A 218 -5.11 -9.50 -12.38
CA HIS A 218 -5.36 -8.34 -11.50
C HIS A 218 -4.09 -7.79 -10.85
N PHE A 219 -3.12 -8.67 -10.59
CA PHE A 219 -1.85 -8.31 -9.96
C PHE A 219 -0.69 -8.59 -10.89
N ALA A 220 0.32 -7.74 -10.81
CA ALA A 220 1.60 -7.91 -11.47
C ALA A 220 2.73 -7.72 -10.47
N SER A 221 3.90 -8.24 -10.80
CA SER A 221 5.14 -8.11 -10.03
C SER A 221 6.31 -7.92 -10.98
N PHE A 222 7.53 -7.79 -10.46
CA PHE A 222 8.73 -7.84 -11.28
C PHE A 222 9.39 -9.22 -11.16
N ARG A 223 10.01 -9.67 -12.25
CA ARG A 223 10.63 -11.02 -12.34
C ARG A 223 11.61 -11.31 -11.21
N ARG A 224 12.42 -10.35 -10.86
CA ARG A 224 13.44 -10.47 -9.80
C ARG A 224 13.05 -9.79 -8.49
N GLY A 225 11.75 -9.54 -8.27
CA GLY A 225 11.19 -8.90 -7.08
C GLY A 225 10.87 -7.43 -7.27
N MET A 226 10.02 -6.91 -6.38
CA MET A 226 9.56 -5.51 -6.43
C MET A 226 10.70 -4.50 -6.28
N GLY A 227 11.82 -4.90 -5.68
CA GLY A 227 13.04 -4.09 -5.57
C GLY A 227 13.67 -3.71 -6.93
N GLU A 228 13.30 -4.38 -8.06
CA GLU A 228 13.75 -3.94 -9.39
C GLU A 228 13.27 -2.52 -9.71
N LEU A 229 12.06 -2.18 -9.29
CA LEU A 229 11.51 -0.84 -9.49
C LEU A 229 12.28 0.23 -8.71
N THR A 230 12.56 -0.02 -7.43
CA THR A 230 13.34 0.92 -6.61
C THR A 230 14.78 1.02 -7.08
N THR A 231 15.39 -0.09 -7.47
CA THR A 231 16.76 -0.09 -8.04
C THR A 231 16.83 0.74 -9.32
N ALA A 232 15.87 0.60 -10.22
CA ALA A 232 15.83 1.40 -11.46
C ALA A 232 15.61 2.90 -11.18
N LEU A 233 14.69 3.23 -10.25
CA LEU A 233 14.49 4.61 -9.79
C LEU A 233 15.77 5.21 -9.22
N ILE A 234 16.42 4.52 -8.29
CA ILE A 234 17.68 4.98 -7.68
C ILE A 234 18.75 5.19 -8.76
N GLY A 235 18.87 4.26 -9.71
CA GLY A 235 19.79 4.37 -10.83
C GLY A 235 19.52 5.60 -11.73
N SER A 236 18.28 6.07 -11.79
CA SER A 236 17.92 7.28 -12.55
C SER A 236 18.29 8.59 -11.83
N LEU A 237 18.62 8.54 -10.54
CA LEU A 237 18.89 9.71 -9.71
C LEU A 237 20.37 10.12 -9.64
N HIS A 238 21.14 9.83 -10.66
CA HIS A 238 22.60 10.12 -10.71
C HIS A 238 22.95 11.62 -10.67
N ARG A 239 21.99 12.50 -10.92
CA ARG A 239 22.17 13.97 -10.97
C ARG A 239 21.66 14.71 -9.73
N ILE A 240 21.23 14.00 -8.69
CA ILE A 240 20.70 14.62 -7.48
C ILE A 240 21.64 14.40 -6.29
N ASP A 241 21.61 15.33 -5.33
CA ASP A 241 22.28 15.19 -4.05
C ASP A 241 21.48 14.20 -3.17
N GLN A 242 22.11 13.10 -2.75
CA GLN A 242 21.51 12.07 -1.91
C GLN A 242 22.17 12.08 -0.53
N ARG A 243 21.41 12.42 0.51
CA ARG A 243 21.88 12.43 1.89
C ARG A 243 21.23 11.29 2.66
N LEU A 244 21.99 10.22 2.84
CA LEU A 244 21.58 9.03 3.57
C LEU A 244 22.05 9.09 5.02
N ARG A 245 21.37 8.38 5.93
CA ARG A 245 21.62 8.40 7.38
C ARG A 245 21.46 9.79 8.00
N VAL A 246 20.66 10.64 7.35
CA VAL A 246 20.42 12.03 7.79
C VAL A 246 18.93 12.23 7.97
N THR A 247 18.53 12.80 9.10
CA THR A 247 17.16 13.28 9.33
C THR A 247 17.08 14.78 9.13
N VAL A 248 15.88 15.25 8.79
CA VAL A 248 15.55 16.69 8.93
C VAL A 248 14.96 16.85 10.32
N ASP A 249 15.58 17.69 11.14
CA ASP A 249 15.16 17.92 12.52
C ASP A 249 14.17 19.07 12.62
N ARG A 250 14.33 20.08 11.76
CA ARG A 250 13.50 21.29 11.76
C ARG A 250 13.36 21.88 10.36
N ILE A 251 12.18 22.44 10.08
CA ILE A 251 11.94 23.31 8.93
C ILE A 251 11.58 24.69 9.45
N SER A 252 12.27 25.73 8.94
CA SER A 252 12.02 27.12 9.31
C SER A 252 11.88 27.99 8.05
N LYS A 253 11.21 29.14 8.21
CA LYS A 253 11.03 30.10 7.11
C LYS A 253 12.21 31.06 7.07
N ARG A 254 12.89 31.14 5.93
CA ARG A 254 13.93 32.12 5.62
C ARG A 254 13.59 32.80 4.30
N SER A 255 12.63 33.73 4.35
CA SER A 255 12.02 34.31 3.14
C SER A 255 13.05 34.79 2.12
N PRO A 256 12.95 34.44 0.86
CA PRO A 256 11.87 33.64 0.22
C PRO A 256 12.03 32.13 0.33
N GLU A 257 13.12 31.63 0.88
CA GLU A 257 13.46 30.21 0.97
C GLU A 257 12.99 29.58 2.29
N LEU A 258 13.05 28.25 2.32
CA LEU A 258 12.86 27.40 3.49
C LEU A 258 14.24 26.88 3.92
N LEU A 259 14.50 26.88 5.22
CA LEU A 259 15.74 26.35 5.80
C LEU A 259 15.43 25.05 6.53
N LEU A 260 16.18 24.01 6.23
CA LEU A 260 16.11 22.70 6.86
C LEU A 260 17.37 22.49 7.69
N ASP A 261 17.20 22.28 9.01
CA ASP A 261 18.27 21.85 9.89
C ASP A 261 18.37 20.33 9.84
N LEU A 262 19.57 19.80 9.59
CA LEU A 262 19.81 18.37 9.41
C LEU A 262 20.55 17.80 10.63
N SER A 263 20.32 16.50 10.91
CA SER A 263 20.90 15.82 12.08
C SER A 263 22.44 15.66 12.04
N ASP A 264 23.06 15.88 10.88
CA ASP A 264 24.52 15.93 10.73
C ASP A 264 25.13 17.30 11.07
N GLY A 265 24.30 18.23 11.55
CA GLY A 265 24.68 19.61 11.88
C GLY A 265 24.74 20.57 10.68
N THR A 266 24.46 20.08 9.46
CA THR A 266 24.43 20.93 8.27
C THR A 266 23.05 21.54 8.05
N GLN A 267 22.99 22.58 7.22
CA GLN A 267 21.75 23.22 6.82
C GLN A 267 21.55 23.10 5.30
N LEU A 268 20.29 22.96 4.90
CA LEU A 268 19.86 22.91 3.51
C LEU A 268 18.84 24.01 3.23
N GLU A 269 19.14 24.88 2.28
CA GLU A 269 18.19 25.89 1.79
C GLU A 269 17.43 25.32 0.58
N ALA A 270 16.11 25.46 0.56
CA ALA A 270 15.25 25.02 -0.52
C ALA A 270 14.09 25.98 -0.76
N GLN A 271 13.69 26.12 -2.01
CA GLN A 271 12.52 26.90 -2.44
C GLN A 271 11.26 26.04 -2.39
N GLY A 272 11.43 24.71 -2.45
CA GLY A 272 10.34 23.75 -2.37
C GLY A 272 10.71 22.52 -1.54
N ILE A 273 9.73 21.94 -0.86
CA ILE A 273 9.88 20.74 -0.04
C ILE A 273 8.78 19.75 -0.37
N VAL A 274 9.14 18.52 -0.71
CA VAL A 274 8.22 17.38 -0.77
C VAL A 274 8.38 16.55 0.51
N LEU A 275 7.33 16.51 1.35
CA LEU A 275 7.28 15.67 2.55
C LEU A 275 6.74 14.29 2.18
N ALA A 276 7.62 13.33 1.91
CA ALA A 276 7.30 11.96 1.56
C ALA A 276 7.54 10.98 2.73
N THR A 277 7.39 11.48 3.95
CA THR A 277 7.61 10.73 5.20
C THR A 277 6.32 10.16 5.77
N PRO A 278 6.40 9.21 6.74
CA PRO A 278 5.24 8.81 7.53
C PRO A 278 4.56 10.00 8.23
N ALA A 279 3.23 9.90 8.46
CA ALA A 279 2.43 11.00 9.01
C ALA A 279 3.00 11.59 10.30
N ARG A 280 3.49 10.75 11.22
CA ARG A 280 4.08 11.20 12.49
C ARG A 280 5.32 12.06 12.27
N ALA A 281 6.20 11.68 11.34
CA ALA A 281 7.39 12.44 11.01
C ALA A 281 7.04 13.76 10.30
N ALA A 282 6.11 13.71 9.34
CA ALA A 282 5.62 14.92 8.68
C ALA A 282 5.00 15.90 9.68
N ALA A 283 4.20 15.42 10.64
CA ALA A 283 3.61 16.24 11.68
C ALA A 283 4.69 16.91 12.56
N ALA A 284 5.74 16.18 12.93
CA ALA A 284 6.85 16.75 13.71
C ALA A 284 7.55 17.89 12.95
N LEU A 285 7.83 17.70 11.66
CA LEU A 285 8.49 18.70 10.81
C LEU A 285 7.62 19.96 10.58
N LEU A 286 6.30 19.80 10.55
CA LEU A 286 5.36 20.92 10.36
C LEU A 286 5.07 21.68 11.67
N GLY A 287 5.59 21.22 12.82
CA GLY A 287 5.21 21.66 14.15
C GLY A 287 5.20 23.18 14.36
N GLU A 288 6.27 23.87 13.98
CA GLU A 288 6.40 25.31 14.18
C GLU A 288 5.91 26.12 12.98
N ILE A 289 6.08 25.59 11.78
CA ILE A 289 5.82 26.32 10.54
C ILE A 289 4.35 26.30 10.14
N ALA A 290 3.65 25.17 10.36
CA ALA A 290 2.25 24.98 9.96
C ALA A 290 1.45 24.20 11.02
N PRO A 291 1.16 24.79 12.19
CA PRO A 291 0.54 24.09 13.32
C PRO A 291 -0.82 23.47 12.98
N ASN A 292 -1.64 24.13 12.14
CA ASN A 292 -2.93 23.59 11.71
C ASN A 292 -2.77 22.32 10.85
N ALA A 293 -1.79 22.31 9.95
CA ALA A 293 -1.47 21.12 9.16
C ALA A 293 -0.93 19.99 10.04
N ARG A 294 -0.04 20.30 10.99
CA ARG A 294 0.45 19.35 12.00
C ARG A 294 -0.69 18.68 12.74
N GLU A 295 -1.61 19.47 13.33
CA GLU A 295 -2.73 18.95 14.11
C GLU A 295 -3.61 18.00 13.27
N ALA A 296 -3.90 18.38 12.03
CA ALA A 296 -4.70 17.58 11.13
C ALA A 296 -4.10 16.19 10.85
N ILE A 297 -2.78 16.11 10.60
CA ILE A 297 -2.13 14.85 10.24
C ILE A 297 -1.58 14.05 11.44
N ALA A 298 -1.40 14.67 12.60
CA ALA A 298 -0.95 13.99 13.82
C ALA A 298 -1.93 12.88 14.26
N GLY A 299 -3.22 13.01 13.93
CA GLY A 299 -4.25 12.03 14.18
C GLY A 299 -4.28 10.83 13.23
N ILE A 300 -3.41 10.78 12.20
CA ILE A 300 -3.33 9.63 11.27
C ILE A 300 -2.61 8.47 11.98
N ARG A 301 -3.39 7.47 12.36
CA ARG A 301 -2.87 6.29 13.07
C ARG A 301 -1.99 5.43 12.16
N GLN A 302 -1.02 4.77 12.77
CA GLN A 302 -0.14 3.81 12.13
C GLN A 302 -0.18 2.50 12.91
N VAL A 303 -0.09 1.37 12.21
CA VAL A 303 0.00 0.04 12.82
C VAL A 303 1.23 -0.68 12.32
N SER A 304 1.82 -1.46 13.21
CA SER A 304 2.94 -2.34 12.88
C SER A 304 2.44 -3.61 12.20
N THR A 305 3.27 -4.18 11.36
CA THR A 305 2.99 -5.44 10.66
C THR A 305 4.19 -6.35 10.73
N THR A 306 3.94 -7.65 10.92
CA THR A 306 4.97 -8.68 10.90
C THR A 306 4.65 -9.71 9.83
N ALA A 307 5.59 -9.94 8.94
CA ALA A 307 5.52 -11.00 7.95
C ALA A 307 6.70 -11.95 8.14
N VAL A 308 6.41 -13.24 8.10
CA VAL A 308 7.41 -14.32 8.20
C VAL A 308 7.44 -15.05 6.88
N THR A 309 8.59 -15.02 6.22
CA THR A 309 8.83 -15.77 4.98
C THR A 309 9.52 -17.08 5.32
N LEU A 310 8.98 -18.18 4.85
CA LEU A 310 9.44 -19.54 5.12
C LEU A 310 9.60 -20.31 3.80
N ALA A 311 10.72 -20.99 3.62
CA ALA A 311 10.93 -21.88 2.51
C ALA A 311 10.99 -23.34 2.97
N TYR A 312 10.41 -24.24 2.20
CA TYR A 312 10.37 -25.68 2.49
C TYR A 312 10.79 -26.48 1.27
N ARG A 313 11.22 -27.73 1.45
CA ARG A 313 11.29 -28.69 0.36
C ARG A 313 9.87 -29.10 -0.04
N SER A 314 9.58 -29.13 -1.33
CA SER A 314 8.23 -29.40 -1.85
C SER A 314 7.74 -30.80 -1.49
N GLU A 315 8.64 -31.79 -1.39
CA GLU A 315 8.35 -33.17 -1.04
C GLU A 315 7.99 -33.37 0.45
N GLU A 316 8.38 -32.44 1.33
CA GLU A 316 8.19 -32.52 2.79
C GLU A 316 6.87 -31.87 3.24
N ILE A 317 6.14 -31.20 2.37
CA ILE A 317 4.92 -30.49 2.71
C ILE A 317 3.71 -30.96 1.88
N PRO A 318 2.49 -30.80 2.42
CA PRO A 318 1.28 -31.11 1.64
C PRO A 318 1.17 -30.25 0.37
N VAL A 319 0.49 -30.80 -0.64
CA VAL A 319 0.19 -30.05 -1.88
C VAL A 319 -0.70 -28.86 -1.56
N LEU A 320 -0.19 -27.66 -1.81
CA LEU A 320 -0.89 -26.40 -1.56
C LEU A 320 -1.77 -26.04 -2.77
N LYS A 321 -2.94 -25.46 -2.51
CA LYS A 321 -3.92 -25.08 -3.55
C LYS A 321 -4.02 -23.55 -3.68
N GLY A 322 -3.92 -23.06 -4.92
CA GLY A 322 -4.05 -21.64 -5.25
C GLY A 322 -2.84 -20.81 -4.88
N SER A 323 -3.02 -19.51 -4.78
CA SER A 323 -1.94 -18.54 -4.51
C SER A 323 -1.82 -18.12 -3.02
N GLY A 324 -2.61 -18.77 -2.15
CA GLY A 324 -2.64 -18.46 -0.72
C GLY A 324 -4.04 -18.45 -0.13
N PHE A 325 -4.12 -18.15 1.17
CA PHE A 325 -5.39 -18.03 1.88
C PHE A 325 -5.35 -16.88 2.88
N VAL A 326 -6.53 -16.35 3.20
CA VAL A 326 -6.74 -15.38 4.26
C VAL A 326 -7.52 -16.02 5.42
N VAL A 327 -7.38 -15.47 6.61
CA VAL A 327 -8.01 -15.99 7.84
C VAL A 327 -8.88 -14.91 8.46
N PRO A 328 -10.20 -15.12 8.55
CA PRO A 328 -11.11 -14.20 9.23
C PRO A 328 -10.71 -13.97 10.70
N ALA A 329 -10.90 -12.75 11.20
CA ALA A 329 -10.65 -12.45 12.61
C ALA A 329 -11.53 -13.29 13.53
N ALA A 330 -12.76 -13.60 13.09
CA ALA A 330 -13.71 -14.43 13.82
C ALA A 330 -13.23 -15.88 14.09
N GLU A 331 -12.18 -16.34 13.41
CA GLU A 331 -11.59 -17.67 13.66
C GLU A 331 -10.59 -17.68 14.84
N GLY A 332 -10.25 -16.50 15.40
CA GLY A 332 -9.36 -16.38 16.56
C GLY A 332 -7.91 -16.83 16.34
N ARG A 333 -7.48 -16.96 15.08
CA ARG A 333 -6.12 -17.40 14.74
C ARG A 333 -5.12 -16.24 14.80
N ARG A 334 -3.87 -16.56 15.02
CA ARG A 334 -2.75 -15.59 15.04
C ARG A 334 -2.33 -15.15 13.64
N LEU A 335 -2.74 -15.87 12.58
CA LEU A 335 -2.55 -15.50 11.18
C LEU A 335 -3.66 -14.57 10.67
N MET A 336 -3.29 -13.61 9.83
CA MET A 336 -4.21 -12.89 8.92
C MET A 336 -4.32 -13.62 7.57
N GLY A 337 -3.26 -14.29 7.13
CA GLY A 337 -3.23 -15.01 5.88
C GLY A 337 -1.83 -15.47 5.51
N VAL A 338 -1.76 -16.26 4.44
CA VAL A 338 -0.52 -16.78 3.87
C VAL A 338 -0.55 -16.59 2.36
N SER A 339 0.52 -16.05 1.80
CA SER A 339 0.76 -16.01 0.35
C SER A 339 1.73 -17.10 -0.05
N TYR A 340 1.39 -17.88 -1.04
CA TYR A 340 2.24 -18.92 -1.63
C TYR A 340 3.05 -18.29 -2.77
N LEU A 341 4.16 -17.65 -2.42
CA LEU A 341 4.91 -16.77 -3.32
C LEU A 341 5.44 -17.52 -4.56
N SER A 342 5.94 -18.75 -4.38
CA SER A 342 6.42 -19.59 -5.49
C SER A 342 5.30 -20.09 -6.41
N GLN A 343 4.06 -20.22 -5.91
CA GLN A 343 2.91 -20.54 -6.74
C GLN A 343 2.28 -19.32 -7.41
N LYS A 344 2.45 -18.16 -6.79
CA LYS A 344 1.90 -16.89 -7.28
C LYS A 344 2.78 -16.26 -8.37
N TRP A 345 4.11 -16.36 -8.23
CA TRP A 345 5.09 -15.72 -9.10
C TRP A 345 6.18 -16.65 -9.55
N ASP A 346 6.58 -16.53 -10.81
CA ASP A 346 7.77 -17.21 -11.33
C ASP A 346 9.05 -16.61 -10.72
N GLY A 347 10.09 -17.45 -10.59
CA GLY A 347 11.43 -17.03 -10.21
C GLY A 347 11.59 -16.64 -8.74
N ARG A 348 10.70 -17.10 -7.83
CA ARG A 348 10.82 -16.84 -6.38
C ARG A 348 11.65 -17.86 -5.63
N VAL A 349 11.91 -19.01 -6.23
CA VAL A 349 12.67 -20.12 -5.65
C VAL A 349 13.79 -20.54 -6.61
N PRO A 350 14.89 -21.13 -6.11
CA PRO A 350 16.01 -21.55 -6.95
C PRO A 350 15.64 -22.73 -7.87
N SER A 351 14.69 -23.58 -7.47
CA SER A 351 14.16 -24.69 -8.28
C SER A 351 12.76 -25.08 -7.80
N GLU A 352 12.05 -25.90 -8.58
CA GLU A 352 10.73 -26.44 -8.22
C GLU A 352 10.74 -27.40 -7.01
N GLN A 353 11.91 -27.79 -6.53
CA GLN A 353 12.08 -28.57 -5.32
C GLN A 353 11.76 -27.76 -4.04
N PHE A 354 11.54 -26.47 -4.17
CA PHE A 354 11.25 -25.57 -3.04
C PHE A 354 9.92 -24.86 -3.19
N VAL A 355 9.30 -24.61 -2.05
CA VAL A 355 8.10 -23.78 -1.91
C VAL A 355 8.41 -22.62 -1.00
N LEU A 356 8.07 -21.40 -1.43
CA LEU A 356 8.26 -20.18 -0.65
C LEU A 356 6.90 -19.63 -0.22
N LEU A 357 6.72 -19.48 1.10
CA LEU A 357 5.50 -19.00 1.73
C LEU A 357 5.78 -17.70 2.48
N ARG A 358 4.77 -16.85 2.58
CA ARG A 358 4.82 -15.65 3.41
C ARG A 358 3.58 -15.57 4.29
N ALA A 359 3.78 -15.77 5.59
CA ALA A 359 2.76 -15.69 6.62
C ALA A 359 2.67 -14.26 7.17
N PHE A 360 1.45 -13.73 7.28
CA PHE A 360 1.18 -12.42 7.87
C PHE A 360 0.55 -12.63 9.24
N LEU A 361 1.22 -12.14 10.27
CA LEU A 361 0.78 -12.27 11.64
C LEU A 361 -0.13 -11.11 12.03
N ARG A 362 -1.16 -11.41 12.85
CA ARG A 362 -2.01 -10.38 13.47
C ARG A 362 -1.18 -9.54 14.43
N ARG A 363 -1.67 -8.34 14.70
CA ARG A 363 -1.11 -7.50 15.75
C ARG A 363 -1.14 -8.27 17.08
N ASP A 364 -0.05 -8.16 17.84
CA ASP A 364 0.14 -8.79 19.16
C ASP A 364 0.04 -10.34 19.14
N ALA A 365 0.12 -10.96 17.94
CA ALA A 365 0.01 -12.41 17.77
C ALA A 365 1.14 -13.20 18.43
N THR A 366 2.27 -12.58 18.66
CA THR A 366 3.45 -13.25 19.18
C THR A 366 3.42 -13.41 20.70
N ASN A 367 2.78 -12.51 21.44
CA ASN A 367 2.74 -12.51 22.90
C ASN A 367 4.13 -12.78 23.56
N GLY A 368 5.19 -12.28 22.93
CA GLY A 368 6.57 -12.52 23.38
C GLY A 368 7.25 -13.76 22.80
N GLU A 369 6.55 -14.58 22.03
CA GLU A 369 7.11 -15.69 21.26
C GLU A 369 7.82 -15.18 20.00
N GLU A 370 8.76 -15.99 19.49
CA GLU A 370 9.44 -15.70 18.23
C GLU A 370 8.44 -15.77 17.05
N PRO A 371 8.37 -14.76 16.17
CA PRO A 371 7.41 -14.75 15.04
C PRO A 371 7.50 -15.97 14.12
N THR A 372 8.69 -16.55 13.93
CA THR A 372 8.88 -17.77 13.13
C THR A 372 8.22 -18.97 13.77
N THR A 373 8.31 -19.14 15.09
CA THR A 373 7.64 -20.19 15.84
C THR A 373 6.13 -20.08 15.68
N VAL A 374 5.57 -18.86 15.90
CA VAL A 374 4.15 -18.59 15.71
C VAL A 374 3.68 -18.93 14.31
N ALA A 375 4.44 -18.51 13.29
CA ALA A 375 4.08 -18.79 11.90
C ALA A 375 4.11 -20.29 11.57
N ARG A 376 5.07 -21.02 12.08
CA ARG A 376 5.20 -22.48 11.89
C ARG A 376 4.04 -23.25 12.55
N ASP A 377 3.72 -22.91 13.79
CA ASP A 377 2.60 -23.54 14.52
C ASP A 377 1.28 -23.30 13.81
N GLU A 378 1.05 -22.06 13.36
CA GLU A 378 -0.14 -21.70 12.60
C GLU A 378 -0.22 -22.43 11.24
N LEU A 379 0.90 -22.63 10.54
CA LEU A 379 0.96 -23.41 9.30
C LEU A 379 0.75 -24.90 9.56
N ALA A 380 1.29 -25.46 10.65
CA ALA A 380 1.06 -26.85 11.04
C ALA A 380 -0.42 -27.12 11.29
N ASP A 381 -1.09 -26.21 11.99
CA ASP A 381 -2.49 -26.33 12.35
C ASP A 381 -3.45 -26.04 11.18
N SER A 382 -3.12 -25.06 10.31
CA SER A 382 -4.02 -24.64 9.25
C SER A 382 -3.93 -25.46 7.98
N VAL A 383 -2.72 -25.86 7.58
CA VAL A 383 -2.44 -26.56 6.32
C VAL A 383 -1.58 -27.80 6.47
N GLY A 384 -1.24 -28.21 7.69
CA GLY A 384 -0.53 -29.46 7.98
C GLY A 384 0.97 -29.43 7.68
N ILE A 385 1.59 -28.26 7.54
CA ILE A 385 3.04 -28.14 7.31
C ILE A 385 3.77 -28.30 8.64
N ARG A 386 4.40 -29.45 8.86
CA ARG A 386 5.17 -29.78 10.07
C ARG A 386 6.66 -29.91 9.82
N ALA A 387 7.10 -29.82 8.56
CA ALA A 387 8.49 -29.85 8.19
C ALA A 387 9.28 -28.66 8.76
N GLN A 388 10.59 -28.82 8.90
CA GLN A 388 11.46 -27.70 9.24
C GLN A 388 11.73 -26.87 7.98
N PRO A 389 11.60 -25.53 8.05
CA PRO A 389 11.93 -24.70 6.92
C PRO A 389 13.43 -24.69 6.64
N VAL A 390 13.80 -24.65 5.38
CA VAL A 390 15.20 -24.49 4.93
C VAL A 390 15.66 -23.04 4.96
N LEU A 391 14.70 -22.09 5.04
CA LEU A 391 14.96 -20.67 5.15
C LEU A 391 13.82 -20.01 5.95
N GLU A 392 14.21 -19.11 6.86
CA GLU A 392 13.31 -18.27 7.64
C GLU A 392 13.77 -16.81 7.56
N LYS A 393 12.81 -15.89 7.32
CA LYS A 393 13.07 -14.44 7.34
C LYS A 393 11.89 -13.71 7.95
N ILE A 394 12.18 -12.78 8.85
CA ILE A 394 11.19 -11.91 9.49
C ILE A 394 11.34 -10.51 8.92
N HIS A 395 10.21 -9.93 8.53
CA HIS A 395 10.12 -8.50 8.22
C HIS A 395 9.10 -7.86 9.16
N HIS A 396 9.60 -7.03 10.05
CA HIS A 396 8.78 -6.23 10.96
C HIS A 396 8.84 -4.76 10.55
N TRP A 397 7.67 -4.17 10.35
CA TRP A 397 7.54 -2.76 10.00
C TRP A 397 6.81 -2.03 11.12
N GLU A 398 7.56 -1.39 12.01
CA GLU A 398 7.00 -0.56 13.08
C GLU A 398 6.25 0.63 12.47
N GLY A 399 4.96 0.79 12.84
CA GLY A 399 4.12 1.82 12.24
C GLY A 399 4.06 1.75 10.71
N GLY A 400 4.19 0.55 10.14
CA GLY A 400 4.38 0.33 8.70
C GLY A 400 3.18 0.71 7.85
N LEU A 401 1.96 0.60 8.36
CA LEU A 401 0.73 0.87 7.63
C LEU A 401 -0.07 2.02 8.25
N HIS A 402 -0.42 2.99 7.41
CA HIS A 402 -1.31 4.08 7.78
C HIS A 402 -2.76 3.62 7.76
N GLN A 403 -3.53 4.03 8.78
CA GLN A 403 -4.93 3.69 8.93
C GLN A 403 -5.79 4.85 8.45
N TYR A 404 -6.54 4.63 7.40
CA TYR A 404 -7.50 5.62 6.89
C TYR A 404 -8.81 5.48 7.66
N ALA A 405 -8.80 6.02 8.88
CA ALA A 405 -9.98 6.06 9.73
C ALA A 405 -11.02 7.07 9.21
N LEU A 406 -12.26 6.96 9.70
CA LEU A 406 -13.33 7.90 9.38
C LEU A 406 -12.85 9.36 9.46
N GLY A 407 -13.21 10.16 8.47
CA GLY A 407 -12.78 11.56 8.29
C GLY A 407 -11.32 11.71 7.82
N HIS A 408 -10.69 10.66 7.25
CA HIS A 408 -9.32 10.74 6.75
C HIS A 408 -9.17 11.81 5.65
N ARG A 409 -10.09 11.86 4.69
CA ARG A 409 -10.05 12.88 3.61
C ARG A 409 -10.14 14.29 4.15
N ASP A 410 -10.98 14.51 5.15
CA ASP A 410 -11.10 15.83 5.80
C ASP A 410 -9.83 16.21 6.54
N ARG A 411 -9.14 15.24 7.16
CA ARG A 411 -7.83 15.50 7.78
C ARG A 411 -6.80 15.93 6.76
N VAL A 412 -6.72 15.24 5.63
CA VAL A 412 -5.78 15.59 4.55
C VAL A 412 -6.13 16.95 3.96
N ALA A 413 -7.40 17.21 3.69
CA ALA A 413 -7.87 18.52 3.19
C ALA A 413 -7.53 19.66 4.15
N ARG A 414 -7.75 19.49 5.46
CA ARG A 414 -7.35 20.49 6.48
C ARG A 414 -5.83 20.68 6.54
N ALA A 415 -5.06 19.62 6.35
CA ALA A 415 -3.61 19.74 6.31
C ALA A 415 -3.16 20.54 5.09
N GLU A 416 -3.71 20.26 3.92
CA GLU A 416 -3.44 21.01 2.69
C GLU A 416 -3.87 22.48 2.80
N ASP A 417 -5.00 22.74 3.44
CA ASP A 417 -5.47 24.10 3.72
C ASP A 417 -4.51 24.85 4.67
N GLY A 418 -4.05 24.19 5.71
CA GLY A 418 -3.02 24.73 6.63
C GLY A 418 -1.70 25.04 5.92
N LEU A 419 -1.39 24.31 4.84
CA LEU A 419 -0.18 24.55 4.03
C LEU A 419 -0.35 25.61 2.94
N ARG A 420 -1.54 26.18 2.71
CA ARG A 420 -1.74 27.23 1.69
C ARG A 420 -0.85 28.46 1.89
N LYS A 421 -0.50 28.77 3.14
CA LYS A 421 0.44 29.86 3.49
C LYS A 421 1.90 29.53 3.19
N PHE A 422 2.18 28.25 2.86
CA PHE A 422 3.50 27.73 2.58
C PHE A 422 3.46 26.91 1.28
N PRO A 423 3.18 27.54 0.13
CA PRO A 423 2.98 26.85 -1.15
C PRO A 423 4.19 26.03 -1.59
N GLY A 424 5.38 26.34 -1.07
CA GLY A 424 6.59 25.56 -1.25
C GLY A 424 6.65 24.26 -0.44
N ILE A 425 5.63 23.86 0.32
CA ILE A 425 5.61 22.58 1.07
C ILE A 425 4.44 21.73 0.60
N VAL A 426 4.72 20.51 0.12
CA VAL A 426 3.71 19.58 -0.39
C VAL A 426 3.87 18.20 0.24
N LEU A 427 2.74 17.57 0.60
CA LEU A 427 2.68 16.23 1.15
C LEU A 427 2.68 15.17 0.02
N ALA A 428 3.32 14.04 0.25
CA ALA A 428 3.29 12.88 -0.64
C ALA A 428 3.28 11.55 0.14
N GLY A 429 2.77 10.50 -0.47
CA GLY A 429 2.92 9.13 0.01
C GLY A 429 1.72 8.52 0.69
N ALA A 430 1.98 7.31 1.19
CA ALA A 430 0.98 6.39 1.75
C ALA A 430 0.23 6.92 2.98
N ALA A 431 0.73 7.96 3.62
CA ALA A 431 0.06 8.57 4.76
C ALA A 431 -1.22 9.35 4.35
N PHE A 432 -1.31 9.80 3.09
CA PHE A 432 -2.27 10.81 2.66
C PHE A 432 -3.15 10.38 1.48
N TYR A 433 -2.57 9.74 0.44
CA TYR A 433 -3.21 9.64 -0.89
C TYR A 433 -3.36 8.20 -1.41
N GLY A 434 -3.33 7.21 -0.53
CA GLY A 434 -3.47 5.79 -0.88
C GLY A 434 -2.21 4.99 -0.56
N ILE A 435 -2.43 3.77 -0.02
CA ILE A 435 -1.34 2.91 0.47
C ILE A 435 -0.73 2.03 -0.62
N GLY A 436 -1.39 1.88 -1.76
CA GLY A 436 -0.90 1.05 -2.87
C GLY A 436 0.29 1.69 -3.58
N LEU A 437 1.11 0.88 -4.25
CA LEU A 437 2.28 1.36 -4.98
C LEU A 437 1.94 2.37 -6.08
N ASN A 438 0.85 2.11 -6.83
CA ASN A 438 0.37 3.05 -7.85
C ASN A 438 0.03 4.42 -7.25
N GLU A 439 -0.67 4.44 -6.13
CA GLU A 439 -1.06 5.66 -5.43
C GLU A 439 0.16 6.40 -4.84
N CYS A 440 1.09 5.65 -4.26
CA CYS A 440 2.32 6.21 -3.70
C CYS A 440 3.16 6.91 -4.78
N ILE A 441 3.37 6.26 -5.92
CA ILE A 441 4.11 6.84 -7.05
C ILE A 441 3.38 8.06 -7.60
N ALA A 442 2.08 7.93 -7.90
CA ALA A 442 1.27 9.02 -8.42
C ALA A 442 1.26 10.23 -7.48
N SER A 443 1.22 10.01 -6.16
CA SER A 443 1.28 11.12 -5.19
C SER A 443 2.63 11.83 -5.20
N GLY A 444 3.73 11.09 -5.33
CA GLY A 444 5.07 11.65 -5.47
C GLY A 444 5.21 12.50 -6.73
N GLN A 445 4.74 11.98 -7.87
CA GLN A 445 4.75 12.70 -9.15
C GLN A 445 3.91 13.98 -9.10
N ARG A 446 2.68 13.91 -8.56
CA ARG A 446 1.84 15.12 -8.38
C ARG A 446 2.45 16.14 -7.44
N ALA A 447 3.10 15.71 -6.36
CA ALA A 447 3.81 16.61 -5.45
C ALA A 447 4.96 17.32 -6.17
N ALA A 448 5.71 16.59 -7.01
CA ALA A 448 6.79 17.14 -7.82
C ALA A 448 6.28 18.19 -8.82
N ASP A 449 5.20 17.89 -9.56
CA ASP A 449 4.61 18.82 -10.51
C ASP A 449 4.14 20.11 -9.81
N ARG A 450 3.44 20.00 -8.67
CA ARG A 450 2.97 21.14 -7.90
C ARG A 450 4.12 22.01 -7.37
N ILE A 451 5.19 21.40 -6.87
CA ILE A 451 6.38 22.14 -6.42
C ILE A 451 7.06 22.83 -7.62
N ALA A 452 7.21 22.14 -8.75
CA ALA A 452 7.83 22.71 -9.94
C ALA A 452 7.09 23.95 -10.46
N GLU A 453 5.75 23.93 -10.44
CA GLU A 453 4.91 25.08 -10.76
C GLU A 453 5.16 26.24 -9.78
N THR A 454 5.18 25.92 -8.47
CA THR A 454 5.35 26.93 -7.41
C THR A 454 6.71 27.64 -7.49
N VAL A 455 7.81 26.87 -7.67
CA VAL A 455 9.17 27.44 -7.61
C VAL A 455 9.57 28.14 -8.91
N ARG A 456 8.89 27.88 -10.03
CA ARG A 456 9.10 28.56 -11.33
C ARG A 456 8.29 29.83 -11.49
N THR A 457 7.18 29.96 -10.76
CA THR A 457 6.36 31.18 -10.81
C THR A 457 6.99 32.21 -9.89
N PRO A 458 7.53 33.33 -10.41
CA PRO A 458 8.09 34.38 -9.56
C PRO A 458 7.00 34.87 -8.62
N ALA A 459 7.36 35.05 -7.35
CA ALA A 459 6.47 35.66 -6.36
C ALA A 459 5.97 37.00 -6.94
N ARG A 460 4.71 37.05 -7.38
CA ARG A 460 4.06 38.31 -7.67
C ARG A 460 4.12 39.10 -6.38
N THR A 461 4.96 40.14 -6.35
CA THR A 461 4.96 41.15 -5.32
C THR A 461 3.55 41.69 -5.28
N MET A 462 2.76 41.28 -4.28
CA MET A 462 1.52 41.97 -3.96
C MET A 462 1.97 43.31 -3.35
N VAL A 463 2.19 44.28 -4.23
CA VAL A 463 2.25 45.68 -3.84
C VAL A 463 0.82 46.02 -3.44
N GLY A 464 0.58 46.14 -2.14
CA GLY A 464 -0.66 46.65 -1.60
C GLY A 464 -0.91 48.07 -2.13
N HIS A 465 -2.08 48.26 -2.62
CA HIS A 465 -2.71 49.60 -2.70
C HIS A 465 -3.59 49.78 -1.48
#